data_397ee4aa1d1b52631af2decaa6431c79
#
_entry.id   397ee4aa1d1b52631af2decaa6431c79
#
_cell.length_a   1.000
_cell.length_b   1.000
_cell.length_c   1.000
_cell.angle_alpha   90.00
_cell.angle_beta   90.00
_cell.angle_gamma   90.00
#
_symmetry.space_group_name_H-M   'P 1'
#
loop_
_entity.id
_entity.type
_entity.pdbx_description
1 polymer ?
#
loop_
_entity_poly.entity_id
_entity_poly.type
_entity_poly.pdbx_seq_one_letter_code
_entity_poly.pdbx_strand_id
1 'polypeptide(L)'
;MRVLITGFDKFGGESINPSSLCVNSLPDVIDNIEIKKVTLPTVFKDSSRVLEENIKSFSPNIVICVGQAGGRSKITPERIAINIDDARIPDNIGNSPIDEAIRKDGENAYFSTLPIKAIVDELNKNNIPSAISNTAGTFVCNHIMYEALYITKKKYPNIKAGFVHIPYIEEQIKDKPNMPYMKKEYIITALELIIKTAVNYYDKEDTKVTGGLEH
;
A
#
# COMPACT_ATOMS: atom_id res chain seq x y z
N MET A 1 -7.73 18.73 -1.09
CA MET A 1 -6.84 17.74 -0.44
C MET A 1 -5.82 17.22 -1.43
N ARG A 2 -4.65 16.82 -0.97
CA ARG A 2 -3.57 16.23 -1.80
C ARG A 2 -3.27 14.81 -1.33
N VAL A 3 -3.26 13.87 -2.24
CA VAL A 3 -2.98 12.46 -1.96
C VAL A 3 -1.77 12.01 -2.78
N LEU A 4 -0.75 11.51 -2.08
CA LEU A 4 0.37 10.80 -2.69
C LEU A 4 0.03 9.31 -2.70
N ILE A 5 -0.04 8.72 -3.89
CA ILE A 5 -0.26 7.29 -4.04
C ILE A 5 0.92 6.65 -4.77
N THR A 6 1.40 5.52 -4.27
CA THR A 6 2.57 4.86 -4.83
C THR A 6 2.26 3.42 -5.24
N GLY A 7 2.90 2.96 -6.31
CA GLY A 7 3.00 1.55 -6.67
C GLY A 7 4.48 1.19 -6.81
N PHE A 8 4.79 -0.08 -7.05
CA PHE A 8 6.15 -0.57 -7.22
C PHE A 8 6.45 -0.89 -8.68
N ASP A 9 7.72 -0.80 -9.05
CA ASP A 9 8.23 -1.33 -10.30
C ASP A 9 8.12 -2.87 -10.35
N LYS A 10 8.43 -3.45 -11.50
CA LYS A 10 8.44 -4.91 -11.69
C LYS A 10 9.54 -5.56 -10.85
N PHE A 11 9.28 -6.75 -10.29
CA PHE A 11 10.21 -7.52 -9.47
C PHE A 11 10.01 -9.03 -9.63
N GLY A 12 10.95 -9.81 -9.13
CA GLY A 12 10.82 -11.27 -9.07
C GLY A 12 10.69 -11.95 -10.44
N GLY A 13 11.24 -11.36 -11.51
CA GLY A 13 11.15 -11.89 -12.88
C GLY A 13 9.82 -11.58 -13.58
N GLU A 14 8.88 -10.91 -12.94
CA GLU A 14 7.62 -10.50 -13.57
C GLU A 14 7.83 -9.39 -14.60
N SER A 15 7.09 -9.45 -15.71
CA SER A 15 7.13 -8.42 -16.75
C SER A 15 6.40 -7.14 -16.40
N ILE A 16 5.43 -7.22 -15.47
CA ILE A 16 4.59 -6.11 -15.00
C ILE A 16 4.40 -6.20 -13.49
N ASN A 17 4.08 -5.04 -12.88
CA ASN A 17 3.59 -4.99 -11.50
C ASN A 17 2.22 -4.29 -11.49
N PRO A 18 1.15 -4.94 -11.04
CA PRO A 18 -0.19 -4.38 -11.07
C PRO A 18 -0.32 -3.12 -10.21
N SER A 19 0.50 -2.96 -9.15
CA SER A 19 0.41 -1.79 -8.28
C SER A 19 0.76 -0.50 -9.03
N SER A 20 1.92 -0.44 -9.71
CA SER A 20 2.26 0.73 -10.53
C SER A 20 1.33 0.89 -11.74
N LEU A 21 0.94 -0.23 -12.37
CA LEU A 21 0.04 -0.18 -13.52
C LEU A 21 -1.32 0.45 -13.17
N CYS A 22 -1.95 0.02 -12.08
CA CYS A 22 -3.24 0.55 -11.63
C CYS A 22 -3.11 1.97 -11.06
N VAL A 23 -2.07 2.25 -10.27
CA VAL A 23 -1.80 3.59 -9.74
C VAL A 23 -1.60 4.61 -10.88
N ASN A 24 -0.80 4.28 -11.89
CA ASN A 24 -0.56 5.17 -13.02
C ASN A 24 -1.80 5.37 -13.93
N SER A 25 -2.79 4.48 -13.85
CA SER A 25 -4.06 4.59 -14.57
C SER A 25 -5.07 5.52 -13.89
N LEU A 26 -4.83 5.95 -12.65
CA LEU A 26 -5.70 6.91 -11.97
C LEU A 26 -5.61 8.29 -12.63
N PRO A 27 -6.69 9.09 -12.61
CA PRO A 27 -6.62 10.49 -13.04
C PRO A 27 -5.76 11.32 -12.06
N ASP A 28 -5.29 12.50 -12.51
CA ASP A 28 -4.50 13.40 -11.66
C ASP A 28 -5.37 14.19 -10.67
N VAL A 29 -6.68 14.20 -10.88
CA VAL A 29 -7.66 14.82 -9.98
C VAL A 29 -8.89 13.93 -9.85
N ILE A 30 -9.33 13.68 -8.62
CA ILE A 30 -10.57 12.95 -8.29
C ILE A 30 -11.38 13.84 -7.34
N ASP A 31 -12.58 14.29 -7.74
CA ASP A 31 -13.48 15.10 -6.90
C ASP A 31 -12.77 16.26 -6.17
N ASN A 32 -11.95 17.06 -6.88
CA ASN A 32 -11.09 18.13 -6.33
C ASN A 32 -9.96 17.65 -5.40
N ILE A 33 -9.64 16.37 -5.41
CA ILE A 33 -8.47 15.80 -4.73
C ILE A 33 -7.34 15.72 -5.74
N GLU A 34 -6.25 16.44 -5.49
CA GLU A 34 -5.03 16.37 -6.31
C GLU A 34 -4.27 15.08 -6.01
N ILE A 35 -3.96 14.30 -7.04
CA ILE A 35 -3.33 12.99 -6.94
C ILE A 35 -1.92 13.05 -7.52
N LYS A 36 -0.91 12.77 -6.69
CA LYS A 36 0.44 12.51 -7.17
C LYS A 36 0.71 11.02 -7.18
N LYS A 37 1.03 10.50 -8.36
CA LYS A 37 1.36 9.07 -8.59
C LYS A 37 2.87 8.90 -8.64
N VAL A 38 3.41 7.91 -7.94
CA VAL A 38 4.84 7.62 -7.91
C VAL A 38 5.07 6.11 -8.02
N THR A 39 5.97 5.71 -8.91
CA THR A 39 6.47 4.34 -8.95
C THR A 39 7.74 4.25 -8.12
N LEU A 40 7.71 3.44 -7.07
CA LEU A 40 8.84 3.17 -6.18
C LEU A 40 9.68 2.00 -6.73
N PRO A 41 11.00 2.03 -6.58
CA PRO A 41 11.80 0.84 -6.84
C PRO A 41 11.47 -0.25 -5.81
N THR A 42 11.44 -1.52 -6.24
CA THR A 42 11.32 -2.67 -5.32
C THR A 42 12.70 -2.96 -4.72
N VAL A 43 13.18 -2.00 -3.94
CA VAL A 43 14.49 -1.97 -3.28
C VAL A 43 14.30 -1.37 -1.90
N PHE A 44 14.74 -2.05 -0.84
CA PHE A 44 14.47 -1.68 0.55
C PHE A 44 14.70 -0.17 0.85
N LYS A 45 15.92 0.26 1.02
CA LYS A 45 16.24 1.66 1.42
C LYS A 45 15.93 2.71 0.35
N ASP A 46 16.05 2.35 -0.93
CA ASP A 46 15.80 3.29 -2.03
C ASP A 46 14.31 3.62 -2.16
N SER A 47 13.41 2.66 -1.93
CA SER A 47 11.97 2.92 -1.94
C SER A 47 11.57 3.97 -0.89
N SER A 48 12.10 3.87 0.32
CA SER A 48 11.81 4.83 1.39
C SER A 48 12.42 6.22 1.13
N ARG A 49 13.62 6.29 0.55
CA ARG A 49 14.23 7.56 0.14
C ARG A 49 13.37 8.28 -0.91
N VAL A 50 12.95 7.56 -1.97
CA VAL A 50 12.07 8.12 -3.01
C VAL A 50 10.73 8.56 -2.42
N LEU A 51 10.14 7.77 -1.51
CA LEU A 51 8.91 8.13 -0.83
C LEU A 51 9.07 9.43 -0.03
N GLU A 52 10.09 9.55 0.80
CA GLU A 52 10.33 10.74 1.64
C GLU A 52 10.56 12.01 0.80
N GLU A 53 11.33 11.93 -0.29
CA GLU A 53 11.53 13.03 -1.24
C GLU A 53 10.19 13.51 -1.83
N ASN A 54 9.29 12.59 -2.17
CA ASN A 54 7.97 12.91 -2.70
C ASN A 54 7.02 13.46 -1.63
N ILE A 55 7.07 12.98 -0.40
CA ILE A 55 6.33 13.55 0.73
C ILE A 55 6.79 15.01 0.94
N LYS A 56 8.09 15.25 1.00
CA LYS A 56 8.66 16.59 1.20
C LYS A 56 8.29 17.56 0.08
N SER A 57 8.42 17.17 -1.18
CA SER A 57 8.19 18.04 -2.33
C SER A 57 6.72 18.31 -2.60
N PHE A 58 5.85 17.32 -2.39
CA PHE A 58 4.42 17.42 -2.67
C PHE A 58 3.60 17.87 -1.46
N SER A 59 4.09 17.65 -0.24
CA SER A 59 3.38 17.94 1.02
C SER A 59 1.93 17.39 1.01
N PRO A 60 1.72 16.08 0.87
CA PRO A 60 0.39 15.50 0.81
C PRO A 60 -0.33 15.58 2.16
N ASN A 61 -1.65 15.45 2.15
CA ASN A 61 -2.44 15.19 3.36
C ASN A 61 -2.47 13.69 3.68
N ILE A 62 -2.45 12.85 2.64
CA ILE A 62 -2.56 11.40 2.78
C ILE A 62 -1.52 10.72 1.88
N VAL A 63 -0.90 9.67 2.40
CA VAL A 63 0.02 8.78 1.68
C VAL A 63 -0.59 7.38 1.65
N ILE A 64 -0.79 6.84 0.44
CA ILE A 64 -1.30 5.48 0.22
C ILE A 64 -0.24 4.70 -0.57
N CYS A 65 0.40 3.73 0.06
CA CYS A 65 1.30 2.83 -0.64
C CYS A 65 0.52 1.60 -1.11
N VAL A 66 0.74 1.18 -2.36
CA VAL A 66 0.05 0.04 -2.97
C VAL A 66 1.07 -0.99 -3.41
N GLY A 67 0.85 -2.25 -3.06
CA GLY A 67 1.71 -3.36 -3.44
C GLY A 67 0.92 -4.57 -3.93
N GLN A 68 1.60 -5.46 -4.66
CA GLN A 68 1.04 -6.72 -5.13
C GLN A 68 1.16 -7.79 -4.03
N ALA A 69 0.07 -8.50 -3.76
CA ALA A 69 0.07 -9.72 -2.96
C ALA A 69 -0.43 -10.91 -3.78
N GLY A 70 0.48 -11.60 -4.45
CA GLY A 70 0.15 -12.82 -5.19
C GLY A 70 -0.47 -13.89 -4.29
N GLY A 71 -1.53 -14.56 -4.78
CA GLY A 71 -2.27 -15.56 -4.02
C GLY A 71 -3.44 -15.01 -3.20
N ARG A 72 -3.55 -13.69 -2.99
CA ARG A 72 -4.74 -13.08 -2.40
C ARG A 72 -5.81 -12.84 -3.46
N SER A 73 -7.08 -13.07 -3.12
CA SER A 73 -8.25 -12.82 -3.99
C SER A 73 -8.97 -11.50 -3.68
N LYS A 74 -8.55 -10.79 -2.62
CA LYS A 74 -9.20 -9.59 -2.09
C LYS A 74 -8.22 -8.42 -2.05
N ILE A 75 -8.74 -7.21 -2.15
CA ILE A 75 -8.00 -6.00 -1.80
C ILE A 75 -7.88 -5.94 -0.28
N THR A 76 -6.67 -5.74 0.21
CA THR A 76 -6.41 -5.82 1.65
C THR A 76 -5.65 -4.58 2.16
N PRO A 77 -6.36 -3.60 2.76
CA PRO A 77 -5.72 -2.58 3.58
C PRO A 77 -5.01 -3.24 4.77
N GLU A 78 -3.73 -2.90 4.94
CA GLU A 78 -2.88 -3.45 6.00
C GLU A 78 -3.08 -2.67 7.30
N ARG A 79 -3.27 -3.42 8.41
CA ARG A 79 -3.48 -2.83 9.74
C ARG A 79 -2.20 -2.31 10.36
N ILE A 80 -1.09 -3.02 10.20
CA ILE A 80 0.13 -2.84 10.96
C ILE A 80 1.37 -3.14 10.11
N ALA A 81 2.43 -2.37 10.33
CA ALA A 81 3.77 -2.65 9.86
C ALA A 81 4.69 -2.92 11.05
N ILE A 82 5.60 -3.87 10.91
CA ILE A 82 6.56 -4.27 11.94
C ILE A 82 7.98 -3.84 11.58
N ASN A 83 8.80 -3.57 12.58
CA ASN A 83 10.18 -3.05 12.44
C ASN A 83 11.18 -4.16 12.08
N ILE A 84 10.95 -4.85 10.97
CA ILE A 84 11.82 -5.91 10.52
C ILE A 84 11.86 -6.02 8.99
N ASP A 85 13.05 -6.19 8.45
CA ASP A 85 13.30 -6.64 7.09
C ASP A 85 13.82 -8.07 7.16
N ASP A 86 13.08 -9.01 6.56
CA ASP A 86 13.42 -10.42 6.46
C ASP A 86 12.98 -10.96 5.10
N ALA A 87 13.96 -11.06 4.18
CA ALA A 87 13.71 -11.25 2.76
C ALA A 87 13.91 -12.70 2.32
N ARG A 88 12.83 -13.38 1.91
CA ARG A 88 12.89 -14.73 1.33
C ARG A 88 13.47 -14.74 -0.09
N ILE A 89 13.45 -13.63 -0.78
CA ILE A 89 14.00 -13.43 -2.14
C ILE A 89 14.74 -12.09 -2.15
N PRO A 90 15.78 -11.94 -2.99
CA PRO A 90 16.47 -10.65 -3.11
C PRO A 90 15.54 -9.57 -3.69
N ASP A 91 15.79 -8.32 -3.31
CA ASP A 91 15.21 -7.16 -3.99
C ASP A 91 15.83 -6.96 -5.40
N ASN A 92 15.39 -5.92 -6.12
CA ASN A 92 15.83 -5.70 -7.51
C ASN A 92 17.32 -5.40 -7.70
N ILE A 93 18.08 -5.15 -6.64
CA ILE A 93 19.54 -4.95 -6.69
C ILE A 93 20.31 -5.99 -5.88
N GLY A 94 19.64 -7.06 -5.47
CA GLY A 94 20.27 -8.21 -4.84
C GLY A 94 20.36 -8.16 -3.31
N ASN A 95 19.72 -7.21 -2.62
CA ASN A 95 19.69 -7.19 -1.16
C ASN A 95 18.74 -8.26 -0.61
N SER A 96 19.21 -8.99 0.37
CA SER A 96 18.43 -10.01 1.10
C SER A 96 18.69 -9.87 2.60
N PRO A 97 18.14 -8.85 3.27
CA PRO A 97 18.26 -8.71 4.71
C PRO A 97 17.61 -9.89 5.43
N ILE A 98 18.17 -10.29 6.56
CA ILE A 98 17.65 -11.35 7.42
C ILE A 98 17.58 -10.80 8.84
N ASP A 99 16.36 -10.76 9.41
CA ASP A 99 16.09 -10.27 10.78
C ASP A 99 16.70 -8.89 11.09
N GLU A 100 16.76 -8.00 10.09
CA GLU A 100 17.29 -6.65 10.26
C GLU A 100 16.20 -5.66 10.69
N ALA A 101 16.49 -4.83 11.69
CA ALA A 101 15.60 -3.74 12.05
C ALA A 101 15.58 -2.66 10.95
N ILE A 102 14.38 -2.24 10.51
CA ILE A 102 14.20 -1.14 9.54
C ILE A 102 14.75 0.16 10.13
N ARG A 103 14.38 0.47 11.38
CA ARG A 103 14.84 1.65 12.11
C ARG A 103 15.26 1.28 13.53
N LYS A 104 16.50 1.59 13.90
CA LYS A 104 17.03 1.35 15.25
C LYS A 104 16.38 2.22 16.33
N ASP A 105 15.90 3.40 15.95
CA ASP A 105 15.21 4.38 16.81
C ASP A 105 13.68 4.37 16.62
N GLY A 106 13.17 3.41 15.86
CA GLY A 106 11.74 3.21 15.62
C GLY A 106 11.08 2.31 16.66
N GLU A 107 9.75 2.35 16.73
CA GLU A 107 8.98 1.42 17.57
C GLU A 107 8.95 0.02 16.94
N ASN A 108 8.59 -0.99 17.69
CA ASN A 108 8.49 -2.37 17.19
C ASN A 108 7.45 -2.50 16.06
N ALA A 109 6.42 -1.65 16.07
CA ALA A 109 5.38 -1.64 15.05
C ALA A 109 4.66 -0.29 15.00
N TYR A 110 4.06 0.01 13.84
CA TYR A 110 3.17 1.15 13.64
C TYR A 110 1.85 0.70 13.03
N PHE A 111 0.74 1.19 13.60
CA PHE A 111 -0.57 0.99 13.00
C PHE A 111 -0.81 1.96 11.85
N SER A 112 -1.51 1.49 10.81
CA SER A 112 -2.02 2.34 9.74
C SER A 112 -2.84 3.49 10.34
N THR A 113 -2.67 4.69 9.79
CA THR A 113 -3.50 5.85 10.13
C THR A 113 -4.60 6.13 9.09
N LEU A 114 -4.74 5.24 8.10
CA LEU A 114 -5.89 5.24 7.19
C LEU A 114 -7.13 4.64 7.87
N PRO A 115 -8.34 5.03 7.48
CA PRO A 115 -9.59 4.46 7.98
C PRO A 115 -9.85 3.09 7.33
N ILE A 116 -9.07 2.08 7.72
CA ILE A 116 -9.03 0.77 7.03
C ILE A 116 -10.37 0.02 7.10
N LYS A 117 -11.14 0.22 8.16
CA LYS A 117 -12.45 -0.41 8.31
C LYS A 117 -13.51 0.25 7.43
N ALA A 118 -13.54 1.58 7.39
CA ALA A 118 -14.40 2.32 6.49
C ALA A 118 -14.06 2.04 5.02
N ILE A 119 -12.78 1.90 4.68
CA ILE A 119 -12.31 1.52 3.35
C ILE A 119 -12.87 0.14 2.96
N VAL A 120 -12.73 -0.87 3.81
CA VAL A 120 -13.23 -2.22 3.53
C VAL A 120 -14.75 -2.24 3.41
N ASP A 121 -15.46 -1.50 4.27
CA ASP A 121 -16.91 -1.37 4.20
C ASP A 121 -17.35 -0.75 2.87
N GLU A 122 -16.71 0.35 2.45
CA GLU A 122 -17.03 1.04 1.19
C GLU A 122 -16.74 0.15 -0.03
N LEU A 123 -15.63 -0.57 -0.06
CA LEU A 123 -15.30 -1.49 -1.15
C LEU A 123 -16.33 -2.62 -1.26
N ASN A 124 -16.69 -3.25 -0.13
CA ASN A 124 -17.66 -4.33 -0.11
C ASN A 124 -19.08 -3.86 -0.51
N LYS A 125 -19.49 -2.63 -0.13
CA LYS A 125 -20.74 -2.02 -0.60
C LYS A 125 -20.77 -1.82 -2.12
N ASN A 126 -19.62 -1.61 -2.72
CA ASN A 126 -19.46 -1.50 -4.19
C ASN A 126 -19.15 -2.85 -4.87
N ASN A 127 -19.40 -3.99 -4.19
CA ASN A 127 -19.15 -5.35 -4.69
C ASN A 127 -17.69 -5.62 -5.07
N ILE A 128 -16.73 -4.95 -4.43
CA ILE A 128 -15.30 -5.20 -4.60
C ILE A 128 -14.81 -6.00 -3.39
N PRO A 129 -14.43 -7.29 -3.58
CA PRO A 129 -14.00 -8.14 -2.49
C PRO A 129 -12.82 -7.54 -1.74
N SER A 130 -13.00 -7.29 -0.44
CA SER A 130 -11.97 -6.70 0.41
C SER A 130 -12.02 -7.22 1.83
N ALA A 131 -10.90 -7.14 2.53
CA ALA A 131 -10.77 -7.52 3.94
C ALA A 131 -9.58 -6.80 4.58
N ILE A 132 -9.58 -6.63 5.89
CA ILE A 132 -8.40 -6.09 6.59
C ILE A 132 -7.36 -7.20 6.72
N SER A 133 -6.11 -6.88 6.42
CA SER A 133 -4.96 -7.75 6.68
C SER A 133 -4.21 -7.29 7.93
N ASN A 134 -3.73 -8.27 8.71
CA ASN A 134 -2.96 -8.03 9.93
C ASN A 134 -1.44 -8.14 9.71
N THR A 135 -0.98 -8.32 8.48
CA THR A 135 0.45 -8.38 8.16
C THR A 135 0.75 -8.04 6.70
N ALA A 136 1.67 -7.11 6.49
CA ALA A 136 2.24 -6.82 5.17
C ALA A 136 3.43 -7.74 4.81
N GLY A 137 3.71 -8.75 5.63
CA GLY A 137 4.90 -9.59 5.53
C GLY A 137 6.15 -8.92 6.10
N THR A 138 7.32 -9.27 5.55
CA THR A 138 8.63 -8.77 6.01
C THR A 138 9.55 -8.35 4.84
N PHE A 139 8.97 -8.23 3.65
CA PHE A 139 9.66 -7.79 2.43
C PHE A 139 9.46 -6.27 2.21
N VAL A 140 9.80 -5.77 1.03
CA VAL A 140 9.76 -4.33 0.68
C VAL A 140 8.40 -3.68 0.95
N CYS A 141 7.28 -4.43 0.89
CA CYS A 141 5.95 -3.90 1.22
C CYS A 141 5.82 -3.50 2.69
N ASN A 142 6.26 -4.35 3.62
CA ASN A 142 6.31 -4.01 5.03
C ASN A 142 7.31 -2.89 5.30
N HIS A 143 8.48 -2.93 4.67
CA HIS A 143 9.49 -1.88 4.77
C HIS A 143 8.90 -0.51 4.44
N ILE A 144 8.26 -0.37 3.27
CA ILE A 144 7.72 0.93 2.85
C ILE A 144 6.53 1.38 3.69
N MET A 145 5.67 0.45 4.13
CA MET A 145 4.59 0.78 5.05
C MET A 145 5.15 1.28 6.39
N TYR A 146 6.14 0.58 6.94
CA TYR A 146 6.78 0.98 8.18
C TYR A 146 7.44 2.36 8.06
N GLU A 147 8.20 2.59 6.99
CA GLU A 147 8.86 3.87 6.72
C GLU A 147 7.87 5.01 6.52
N ALA A 148 6.78 4.79 5.77
CA ALA A 148 5.74 5.80 5.60
C ALA A 148 5.15 6.23 6.96
N LEU A 149 4.85 5.27 7.83
CA LEU A 149 4.30 5.52 9.16
C LEU A 149 5.31 6.14 10.11
N TYR A 150 6.57 5.69 10.09
CA TYR A 150 7.67 6.28 10.85
C TYR A 150 7.91 7.74 10.46
N ILE A 151 8.08 8.02 9.16
CA ILE A 151 8.35 9.36 8.63
C ILE A 151 7.20 10.31 8.97
N THR A 152 5.96 9.89 8.76
CA THR A 152 4.80 10.73 9.05
C THR A 152 4.69 11.00 10.54
N LYS A 153 4.83 9.99 11.39
CA LYS A 153 4.79 10.15 12.85
C LYS A 153 5.88 11.09 13.38
N LYS A 154 7.11 10.98 12.87
CA LYS A 154 8.27 11.74 13.37
C LYS A 154 8.39 13.14 12.79
N LYS A 155 8.10 13.32 11.49
CA LYS A 155 8.38 14.56 10.75
C LYS A 155 7.12 15.30 10.28
N TYR A 156 6.03 14.58 10.02
CA TYR A 156 4.82 15.14 9.40
C TYR A 156 3.53 14.60 10.07
N PRO A 157 3.29 14.91 11.36
CA PRO A 157 2.24 14.26 12.17
C PRO A 157 0.81 14.49 11.66
N ASN A 158 0.60 15.46 10.78
CA ASN A 158 -0.69 15.73 10.17
C ASN A 158 -0.93 14.87 8.90
N ILE A 159 0.07 14.14 8.40
CA ILE A 159 -0.11 13.27 7.23
C ILE A 159 -0.62 11.91 7.70
N LYS A 160 -1.73 11.45 7.12
CA LYS A 160 -2.21 10.08 7.29
C LYS A 160 -1.49 9.17 6.31
N ALA A 161 -1.10 7.97 6.75
CA ALA A 161 -0.39 7.03 5.90
C ALA A 161 -0.84 5.58 6.13
N GLY A 162 -0.69 4.75 5.11
CA GLY A 162 -0.90 3.31 5.20
C GLY A 162 -0.64 2.60 3.89
N PHE A 163 -0.95 1.32 3.87
CA PHE A 163 -0.63 0.41 2.78
C PHE A 163 -1.84 -0.43 2.37
N VAL A 164 -1.95 -0.71 1.07
CA VAL A 164 -2.99 -1.57 0.50
C VAL A 164 -2.34 -2.61 -0.40
N HIS A 165 -2.58 -3.88 -0.12
CA HIS A 165 -2.25 -4.94 -1.05
C HIS A 165 -3.40 -5.20 -2.03
N ILE A 166 -3.03 -5.41 -3.30
CA ILE A 166 -3.94 -5.78 -4.38
C ILE A 166 -3.57 -7.16 -4.94
N PRO A 167 -4.55 -7.92 -5.47
CA PRO A 167 -4.30 -9.20 -6.14
C PRO A 167 -3.47 -9.08 -7.42
N TYR A 168 -3.11 -10.22 -7.99
CA TYR A 168 -2.71 -10.30 -9.40
C TYR A 168 -3.80 -9.75 -10.32
N ILE A 169 -3.40 -9.26 -11.49
CA ILE A 169 -4.31 -8.97 -12.60
C ILE A 169 -4.33 -10.14 -13.60
N GLU A 170 -5.32 -10.15 -14.48
CA GLU A 170 -5.55 -11.24 -15.43
C GLU A 170 -4.33 -11.53 -16.32
N GLU A 171 -3.59 -10.50 -16.71
CA GLU A 171 -2.41 -10.62 -17.55
C GLU A 171 -1.26 -11.40 -16.90
N GLN A 172 -1.21 -11.44 -15.55
CA GLN A 172 -0.14 -12.12 -14.81
C GLN A 172 -0.40 -13.59 -14.55
N ILE A 173 -1.65 -14.06 -14.71
CA ILE A 173 -2.02 -15.43 -14.32
C ILE A 173 -2.04 -16.40 -15.50
N LYS A 174 -1.67 -15.97 -16.71
CA LYS A 174 -1.66 -16.83 -17.92
C LYS A 174 -0.85 -18.11 -17.74
N ASP A 175 0.29 -17.98 -17.05
CA ASP A 175 1.20 -19.09 -16.77
C ASP A 175 1.14 -19.54 -15.29
N LYS A 176 0.12 -19.13 -14.55
CA LYS A 176 -0.09 -19.41 -13.12
C LYS A 176 -1.48 -20.02 -12.89
N PRO A 177 -1.71 -21.30 -13.27
CA PRO A 177 -3.03 -21.92 -13.13
C PRO A 177 -3.49 -21.90 -11.67
N ASN A 178 -4.78 -21.63 -11.46
CA ASN A 178 -5.44 -21.57 -10.15
C ASN A 178 -5.03 -20.40 -9.24
N MET A 179 -4.23 -19.45 -9.71
CA MET A 179 -3.97 -18.23 -8.92
C MET A 179 -5.17 -17.31 -8.95
N PRO A 180 -5.61 -16.80 -7.79
CA PRO A 180 -6.66 -15.78 -7.75
C PRO A 180 -6.15 -14.48 -8.37
N TYR A 181 -7.06 -13.78 -9.03
CA TYR A 181 -6.80 -12.47 -9.64
C TYR A 181 -8.02 -11.56 -9.53
N MET A 182 -7.81 -10.29 -9.81
CA MET A 182 -8.87 -9.29 -9.95
C MET A 182 -8.66 -8.53 -11.27
N LYS A 183 -9.75 -8.22 -11.97
CA LYS A 183 -9.65 -7.40 -13.19
C LYS A 183 -9.07 -6.03 -12.86
N LYS A 184 -8.21 -5.53 -13.73
CA LYS A 184 -7.53 -4.25 -13.55
C LYS A 184 -8.50 -3.09 -13.29
N GLU A 185 -9.62 -3.06 -14.01
CA GLU A 185 -10.66 -2.02 -13.88
C GLU A 185 -11.26 -1.99 -12.47
N TYR A 186 -11.49 -3.15 -11.85
CA TYR A 186 -11.97 -3.23 -10.46
C TYR A 186 -10.94 -2.70 -9.47
N ILE A 187 -9.65 -2.99 -9.70
CA ILE A 187 -8.58 -2.46 -8.85
C ILE A 187 -8.50 -0.94 -8.97
N ILE A 188 -8.58 -0.37 -10.18
CA ILE A 188 -8.56 1.09 -10.39
C ILE A 188 -9.76 1.73 -9.68
N THR A 189 -10.97 1.21 -9.87
CA THR A 189 -12.17 1.68 -9.17
C THR A 189 -12.01 1.59 -7.65
N ALA A 190 -11.42 0.50 -7.16
CA ALA A 190 -11.14 0.35 -5.73
C ALA A 190 -10.16 1.41 -5.21
N LEU A 191 -9.09 1.71 -5.95
CA LEU A 191 -8.13 2.74 -5.55
C LEU A 191 -8.79 4.13 -5.51
N GLU A 192 -9.69 4.45 -6.43
CA GLU A 192 -10.48 5.69 -6.39
C GLU A 192 -11.37 5.75 -5.14
N LEU A 193 -12.07 4.67 -4.81
CA LEU A 193 -12.91 4.58 -3.61
C LEU A 193 -12.07 4.69 -2.33
N ILE A 194 -10.90 4.04 -2.28
CA ILE A 194 -9.96 4.13 -1.16
C ILE A 194 -9.52 5.58 -0.94
N ILE A 195 -9.15 6.29 -2.01
CA ILE A 195 -8.74 7.70 -1.95
C ILE A 195 -9.88 8.56 -1.41
N LYS A 196 -11.09 8.43 -1.98
CA LYS A 196 -12.29 9.20 -1.55
C LYS A 196 -12.62 8.92 -0.08
N THR A 197 -12.61 7.65 0.32
CA THR A 197 -12.89 7.25 1.71
C THR A 197 -11.83 7.79 2.66
N ALA A 198 -10.55 7.68 2.32
CA ALA A 198 -9.47 8.21 3.16
C ALA A 198 -9.58 9.73 3.35
N VAL A 199 -9.96 10.47 2.29
CA VAL A 199 -10.21 11.93 2.37
C VAL A 199 -11.44 12.24 3.21
N ASN A 200 -12.55 11.51 3.03
CA ASN A 200 -13.78 11.71 3.79
C ASN A 200 -13.62 11.44 5.30
N TYR A 201 -12.65 10.62 5.67
CA TYR A 201 -12.33 10.28 7.06
C TYR A 201 -11.06 10.97 7.61
N TYR A 202 -10.50 11.93 6.90
CA TYR A 202 -9.23 12.56 7.29
C TYR A 202 -9.25 13.10 8.73
N ASP A 203 -10.33 13.79 9.12
CA ASP A 203 -10.54 14.39 10.45
C ASP A 203 -11.53 13.56 11.31
N LYS A 204 -11.80 12.30 10.95
CA LYS A 204 -12.74 11.42 11.66
C LYS A 204 -12.05 10.18 12.19
N GLU A 205 -12.61 9.61 13.25
CA GLU A 205 -12.24 8.25 13.67
C GLU A 205 -12.73 7.22 12.65
N ASP A 206 -11.99 6.12 12.51
CA ASP A 206 -12.42 4.98 11.72
C ASP A 206 -13.68 4.30 12.32
N THR A 207 -14.41 3.56 11.51
CA THR A 207 -15.61 2.85 11.96
C THR A 207 -15.29 1.79 13.02
N LYS A 208 -16.19 1.62 14.01
CA LYS A 208 -16.02 0.64 15.11
C LYS A 208 -16.74 -0.67 14.79
N VAL A 209 -16.22 -1.41 13.82
CA VAL A 209 -16.71 -2.76 13.44
C VAL A 209 -15.59 -3.78 13.58
N THR A 210 -15.91 -5.03 13.88
CA THR A 210 -14.94 -6.11 13.90
C THR A 210 -14.42 -6.35 12.47
N GLY A 211 -13.12 -6.56 12.31
CA GLY A 211 -12.53 -6.86 11.00
C GLY A 211 -11.08 -7.31 11.12
N GLY A 212 -10.67 -8.10 10.17
CA GLY A 212 -9.34 -8.70 10.07
C GLY A 212 -9.44 -10.19 9.74
N LEU A 213 -8.52 -10.68 8.91
CA LEU A 213 -8.39 -12.11 8.64
C LEU A 213 -7.61 -12.74 9.79
N GLU A 214 -8.11 -13.88 10.29
CA GLU A 214 -7.42 -14.67 11.33
C GLU A 214 -6.44 -15.68 10.70
N HIS A 215 -6.63 -15.99 9.39
CA HIS A 215 -5.79 -16.93 8.63
C HIS A 215 -5.53 -16.39 7.23
#